data_6894dcb6cf9a7201a46186d052945927
#
_entry.id   6894dcb6cf9a7201a46186d052945927
#
_cell.length_a   1.000
_cell.length_b   1.000
_cell.length_c   1.000
_cell.angle_alpha   90.00
_cell.angle_beta   90.00
_cell.angle_gamma   90.00
#
_symmetry.space_group_name_H-M   'P 1'
#
loop_
_entity.id
_entity.type
_entity.pdbx_description
1 polymer ?
#
loop_
_entity_poly.entity_id
_entity_poly.type
_entity_poly.pdbx_seq_one_letter_code
_entity_poly.pdbx_strand_id
1 'polypeptide(L)'
;MMMTQRNYLLHALSALHVGTGQSVGTVDLPIARARASNLPLVPGSALKGVLRDELKLTDNDKKTLFGPESNAMESAHAGAIAVGDANLLILPIRSFAGTVAFATCSYILKHYARDLALKDRIPVPAAETANIGTTSDLKLGNKIALEDLDLTANNNADTQNWASKIAKALYPTDTDWQNEFTRRFVILPDDIFSFLAETATEIRMRI
;
A
#
# COMPACT_ATOMS: atom_id res chain seq x y z
N MET A 1 13.21 -9.72 26.97
CA MET A 1 12.10 -8.74 26.84
C MET A 1 11.25 -9.17 25.64
N MET A 2 9.95 -9.48 25.84
CA MET A 2 9.07 -9.84 24.71
C MET A 2 8.72 -8.57 23.93
N MET A 3 9.04 -8.52 22.63
CA MET A 3 8.57 -7.44 21.76
C MET A 3 7.10 -7.69 21.41
N THR A 4 6.27 -6.68 21.59
CA THR A 4 4.86 -6.71 21.14
C THR A 4 4.80 -6.13 19.73
N GLN A 5 4.29 -6.91 18.77
CA GLN A 5 4.10 -6.47 17.40
C GLN A 5 2.68 -5.91 17.22
N ARG A 6 2.57 -4.84 16.45
CA ARG A 6 1.31 -4.27 15.97
C ARG A 6 1.41 -4.02 14.47
N ASN A 7 0.36 -4.35 13.75
CA ASN A 7 0.23 -4.03 12.33
C ASN A 7 -0.68 -2.82 12.17
N TYR A 8 -0.36 -1.95 11.24
CA TYR A 8 -1.15 -0.77 10.91
C TYR A 8 -1.29 -0.65 9.39
N LEU A 9 -2.34 0.03 8.95
CA LEU A 9 -2.54 0.43 7.56
C LEU A 9 -2.30 1.92 7.43
N LEU A 10 -1.47 2.31 6.47
CA LEU A 10 -1.30 3.70 6.08
C LEU A 10 -2.23 3.97 4.89
N HIS A 11 -3.30 4.74 5.13
CA HIS A 11 -4.24 5.13 4.10
C HIS A 11 -3.93 6.54 3.61
N ALA A 12 -3.39 6.68 2.42
CA ALA A 12 -3.10 7.97 1.82
C ALA A 12 -4.39 8.60 1.27
N LEU A 13 -4.90 9.64 1.94
CA LEU A 13 -6.08 10.41 1.51
C LEU A 13 -5.76 11.48 0.47
N SER A 14 -4.49 11.73 0.24
CA SER A 14 -3.96 12.62 -0.79
C SER A 14 -2.71 11.99 -1.40
N ALA A 15 -2.18 12.55 -2.50
CA ALA A 15 -0.98 12.06 -3.12
C ALA A 15 0.18 12.02 -2.11
N LEU A 16 0.81 10.85 -1.96
CA LEU A 16 1.95 10.62 -1.10
C LEU A 16 3.19 10.42 -1.95
N HIS A 17 4.20 11.28 -1.77
CA HIS A 17 5.50 11.15 -2.40
C HIS A 17 6.58 10.97 -1.35
N VAL A 18 7.24 9.83 -1.35
CA VAL A 18 8.41 9.56 -0.51
C VAL A 18 9.62 9.49 -1.41
N GLY A 19 10.37 10.59 -1.49
CA GLY A 19 11.57 10.69 -2.33
C GLY A 19 12.79 10.00 -1.72
N THR A 20 13.70 9.52 -2.55
CA THR A 20 15.00 8.96 -2.15
C THR A 20 16.16 9.75 -2.74
N GLY A 21 17.24 9.92 -1.95
CA GLY A 21 18.44 10.61 -2.38
C GLY A 21 18.48 12.08 -1.97
N GLN A 22 19.37 12.84 -2.60
CA GLN A 22 19.49 14.28 -2.44
C GLN A 22 19.03 14.98 -3.72
N SER A 23 18.20 16.01 -3.58
CA SER A 23 17.75 16.79 -4.74
C SER A 23 18.92 17.59 -5.32
N VAL A 24 19.13 17.44 -6.62
CA VAL A 24 20.05 18.29 -7.41
C VAL A 24 19.21 18.96 -8.48
N GLY A 25 18.61 20.09 -8.16
CA GLY A 25 17.83 20.89 -9.12
C GLY A 25 16.31 20.90 -8.86
N THR A 26 15.55 21.18 -9.93
CA THR A 26 14.09 21.42 -9.91
C THR A 26 13.24 20.15 -10.09
N VAL A 27 13.85 18.98 -10.22
CA VAL A 27 13.14 17.71 -10.44
C VAL A 27 12.91 17.02 -9.09
N ASP A 28 11.70 16.54 -8.85
CA ASP A 28 11.38 15.76 -7.67
C ASP A 28 12.22 14.48 -7.61
N LEU A 29 12.57 14.08 -6.37
CA LEU A 29 13.33 12.87 -6.13
C LEU A 29 12.56 11.63 -6.61
N PRO A 30 13.23 10.59 -7.11
CA PRO A 30 12.58 9.32 -7.40
C PRO A 30 11.85 8.78 -6.17
N ILE A 31 10.70 8.17 -6.36
CA ILE A 31 9.93 7.55 -5.26
C ILE A 31 10.70 6.37 -4.68
N ALA A 32 10.59 6.19 -3.36
CA ALA A 32 11.20 5.06 -2.66
C ALA A 32 10.57 3.74 -3.10
N ARG A 33 11.41 2.78 -3.46
CA ARG A 33 11.00 1.45 -3.92
C ARG A 33 11.78 0.35 -3.21
N ALA A 34 11.13 -0.77 -2.95
CA ALA A 34 11.78 -1.97 -2.44
C ALA A 34 12.73 -2.52 -3.50
N ARG A 35 14.01 -2.71 -3.15
CA ARG A 35 15.04 -3.13 -4.11
C ARG A 35 14.73 -4.48 -4.77
N ALA A 36 14.13 -5.40 -4.03
CA ALA A 36 13.87 -6.75 -4.53
C ALA A 36 12.65 -6.85 -5.44
N SER A 37 11.59 -6.06 -5.20
CA SER A 37 10.31 -6.14 -5.93
C SER A 37 10.04 -4.94 -6.84
N ASN A 38 10.84 -3.89 -6.72
CA ASN A 38 10.61 -2.58 -7.37
C ASN A 38 9.24 -1.93 -7.03
N LEU A 39 8.54 -2.45 -6.02
CA LEU A 39 7.27 -1.87 -5.58
C LEU A 39 7.50 -0.63 -4.72
N PRO A 40 6.64 0.41 -4.83
CA PRO A 40 6.68 1.57 -3.95
C PRO A 40 6.56 1.18 -2.48
N LEU A 41 7.29 1.88 -1.63
CA LEU A 41 7.20 1.72 -0.17
C LEU A 41 7.40 3.06 0.54
N VAL A 42 6.98 3.13 1.80
CA VAL A 42 7.37 4.20 2.71
C VAL A 42 8.36 3.62 3.71
N PRO A 43 9.64 4.07 3.70
CA PRO A 43 10.64 3.55 4.64
C PRO A 43 10.23 3.76 6.10
N GLY A 44 10.43 2.75 6.92
CA GLY A 44 10.15 2.81 8.35
C GLY A 44 10.95 3.91 9.06
N SER A 45 12.14 4.23 8.58
CA SER A 45 12.93 5.36 9.06
C SER A 45 12.24 6.71 8.85
N ALA A 46 11.62 6.91 7.66
CA ALA A 46 10.85 8.12 7.36
C ALA A 46 9.61 8.21 8.25
N LEU A 47 8.86 7.10 8.38
CA LEU A 47 7.70 7.04 9.27
C LEU A 47 8.09 7.30 10.73
N LYS A 48 9.19 6.71 11.20
CA LYS A 48 9.69 6.92 12.56
C LYS A 48 10.06 8.38 12.79
N GLY A 49 10.69 9.05 11.82
CA GLY A 49 11.02 10.47 11.87
C GLY A 49 9.78 11.34 12.04
N VAL A 50 8.81 11.19 11.13
CA VAL A 50 7.54 11.94 11.18
C VAL A 50 6.80 11.69 12.50
N LEU A 51 6.70 10.44 12.95
CA LEU A 51 6.06 10.13 14.25
C LEU A 51 6.75 10.81 15.42
N ARG A 52 8.10 10.86 15.42
CA ARG A 52 8.87 11.56 16.45
C ARG A 52 8.55 13.05 16.47
N ASP A 53 8.45 13.67 15.30
CA ASP A 53 8.26 15.13 15.18
C ASP A 53 6.82 15.54 15.53
N GLU A 54 5.83 14.80 15.01
CA GLU A 54 4.41 15.15 15.13
C GLU A 54 3.79 14.78 16.49
N LEU A 55 4.31 13.74 17.15
CA LEU A 55 3.73 13.33 18.43
C LEU A 55 4.05 14.35 19.53
N LYS A 56 3.00 14.82 20.20
CA LYS A 56 3.11 15.74 21.36
C LYS A 56 3.53 14.96 22.60
N LEU A 57 4.81 14.63 22.68
CA LEU A 57 5.43 13.90 23.78
C LEU A 57 6.46 14.77 24.49
N THR A 58 6.76 14.45 25.75
CA THR A 58 7.89 15.06 26.44
C THR A 58 9.22 14.65 25.80
N ASP A 59 10.29 15.44 25.95
CA ASP A 59 11.60 15.11 25.39
C ASP A 59 12.14 13.77 25.93
N ASN A 60 11.84 13.45 27.19
CA ASN A 60 12.22 12.19 27.79
C ASN A 60 11.49 11.00 27.16
N ASP A 61 10.20 11.13 26.91
CA ASP A 61 9.40 10.10 26.22
C ASP A 61 9.85 9.93 24.77
N LYS A 62 10.13 11.03 24.06
CA LYS A 62 10.71 10.98 22.72
C LYS A 62 12.04 10.23 22.69
N LYS A 63 12.95 10.52 23.62
CA LYS A 63 14.24 9.81 23.74
C LYS A 63 14.02 8.34 24.07
N THR A 64 13.12 8.01 24.95
CA THR A 64 12.83 6.62 25.35
C THR A 64 12.25 5.82 24.19
N LEU A 65 11.26 6.38 23.47
CA LEU A 65 10.56 5.69 22.40
C LEU A 65 11.38 5.62 21.10
N PHE A 66 11.97 6.74 20.69
CA PHE A 66 12.62 6.85 19.38
C PHE A 66 14.14 6.79 19.43
N GLY A 67 14.75 6.89 20.59
CA GLY A 67 16.19 7.05 20.80
C GLY A 67 16.62 8.51 20.89
N PRO A 68 17.88 8.79 21.27
CA PRO A 68 18.43 10.15 21.32
C PRO A 68 18.55 10.76 19.93
N GLU A 69 18.78 12.07 19.87
CA GLU A 69 19.10 12.75 18.60
C GLU A 69 20.49 12.35 18.11
N SER A 70 20.71 12.41 16.79
CA SER A 70 21.95 11.99 16.15
C SER A 70 23.19 12.74 16.61
N ASN A 71 23.03 13.92 17.23
CA ASN A 71 24.11 14.76 17.72
C ASN A 71 24.51 14.48 19.18
N ALA A 72 23.76 13.64 19.90
CA ALA A 72 24.02 13.31 21.30
C ALA A 72 25.04 12.17 21.41
N MET A 73 26.34 12.47 21.33
CA MET A 73 27.41 11.49 21.41
C MET A 73 27.48 10.70 22.72
N GLU A 74 26.93 11.23 23.83
CA GLU A 74 27.14 10.67 25.17
C GLU A 74 26.09 9.67 25.67
N SER A 75 24.99 9.43 24.92
CA SER A 75 23.92 8.55 25.37
C SER A 75 23.28 7.75 24.25
N ALA A 76 24.07 7.26 23.31
CA ALA A 76 23.53 6.46 22.18
C ALA A 76 22.88 5.16 22.69
N HIS A 77 21.55 5.08 22.60
CA HIS A 77 20.78 3.88 22.89
C HIS A 77 19.67 3.69 21.83
N ALA A 78 19.27 2.45 21.62
CA ALA A 78 18.15 2.16 20.73
C ALA A 78 16.84 2.61 21.37
N GLY A 79 15.96 3.24 20.58
CA GLY A 79 14.59 3.53 21.03
C GLY A 79 13.80 2.26 21.30
N ALA A 80 12.77 2.37 22.15
CA ALA A 80 11.93 1.24 22.55
C ALA A 80 11.02 0.74 21.41
N ILE A 81 10.80 1.54 20.34
CA ILE A 81 9.99 1.15 19.18
C ILE A 81 10.85 0.98 17.93
N ALA A 82 10.52 -0.05 17.16
CA ALA A 82 10.99 -0.26 15.79
C ALA A 82 9.80 -0.09 14.84
N VAL A 83 9.91 0.82 13.87
CA VAL A 83 8.91 1.06 12.84
C VAL A 83 9.36 0.36 11.57
N GLY A 84 8.57 -0.60 11.08
CA GLY A 84 8.82 -1.28 9.81
C GLY A 84 8.44 -0.44 8.61
N ASP A 85 8.91 -0.84 7.44
CA ASP A 85 8.50 -0.22 6.18
C ASP A 85 7.01 -0.44 5.93
N ALA A 86 6.32 0.59 5.42
CA ALA A 86 4.97 0.42 4.89
C ALA A 86 5.06 0.00 3.43
N ASN A 87 4.76 -1.27 3.20
CA ASN A 87 4.74 -1.87 1.87
C ASN A 87 3.42 -1.58 1.16
N LEU A 88 3.47 -1.44 -0.16
CA LEU A 88 2.28 -1.23 -0.97
C LEU A 88 1.30 -2.41 -0.80
N LEU A 89 0.05 -2.11 -0.42
CA LEU A 89 -1.04 -3.09 -0.34
C LEU A 89 -2.01 -2.90 -1.50
N ILE A 90 -2.45 -1.68 -1.74
CA ILE A 90 -3.42 -1.32 -2.77
C ILE A 90 -2.89 -0.14 -3.58
N LEU A 91 -2.96 -0.25 -4.89
CA LEU A 91 -2.65 0.82 -5.83
C LEU A 91 -3.93 1.25 -6.55
N PRO A 92 -4.36 2.51 -6.44
CA PRO A 92 -5.41 3.04 -7.31
C PRO A 92 -4.88 3.13 -8.74
N ILE A 93 -5.61 2.54 -9.69
CA ILE A 93 -5.27 2.54 -11.12
C ILE A 93 -6.47 3.07 -11.89
N ARG A 94 -6.23 3.89 -12.90
CA ARG A 94 -7.28 4.38 -13.79
C ARG A 94 -7.97 3.20 -14.48
N SER A 95 -9.31 3.19 -14.42
CA SER A 95 -10.13 2.19 -15.07
C SER A 95 -11.13 2.85 -16.00
N PHE A 96 -11.34 2.26 -17.17
CA PHE A 96 -12.31 2.76 -18.13
C PHE A 96 -13.75 2.61 -17.59
N ALA A 97 -14.04 1.50 -16.91
CA ALA A 97 -15.28 1.34 -16.15
C ALA A 97 -15.03 1.59 -14.66
N GLY A 98 -15.97 2.22 -13.98
CA GLY A 98 -15.87 2.51 -12.55
C GLY A 98 -14.85 3.59 -12.17
N THR A 99 -14.22 4.26 -13.14
CA THR A 99 -13.28 5.37 -13.02
C THR A 99 -11.92 4.97 -12.40
N VAL A 100 -11.91 4.28 -11.26
CA VAL A 100 -10.70 3.83 -10.55
C VAL A 100 -10.85 2.36 -10.14
N ALA A 101 -9.79 1.59 -10.31
CA ALA A 101 -9.65 0.25 -9.75
C ALA A 101 -8.71 0.27 -8.55
N PHE A 102 -9.08 -0.39 -7.47
CA PHE A 102 -8.24 -0.64 -6.31
C PHE A 102 -7.51 -1.98 -6.51
N ALA A 103 -6.33 -1.90 -7.09
CA ALA A 103 -5.58 -3.06 -7.53
C ALA A 103 -4.59 -3.57 -6.48
N THR A 104 -4.44 -4.88 -6.45
CA THR A 104 -3.41 -5.62 -5.73
C THR A 104 -3.01 -6.86 -6.54
N CYS A 105 -2.08 -7.67 -6.00
CA CYS A 105 -1.70 -8.93 -6.63
C CYS A 105 -1.51 -10.05 -5.60
N SER A 106 -1.37 -11.28 -6.09
CA SER A 106 -1.24 -12.47 -5.23
C SER A 106 -0.01 -12.40 -4.33
N TYR A 107 1.11 -11.89 -4.83
CA TYR A 107 2.33 -11.71 -4.06
C TYR A 107 2.12 -10.81 -2.84
N ILE A 108 1.50 -9.65 -3.05
CA ILE A 108 1.21 -8.68 -1.97
C ILE A 108 0.26 -9.28 -0.95
N LEU A 109 -0.82 -9.94 -1.40
CA LEU A 109 -1.79 -10.56 -0.48
C LEU A 109 -1.17 -11.68 0.35
N LYS A 110 -0.19 -12.44 -0.18
CA LYS A 110 0.56 -13.45 0.59
C LYS A 110 1.34 -12.81 1.74
N HIS A 111 2.00 -11.67 1.49
CA HIS A 111 2.72 -10.93 2.53
C HIS A 111 1.76 -10.37 3.58
N TYR A 112 0.68 -9.73 3.15
CA TYR A 112 -0.35 -9.19 4.04
C TYR A 112 -0.99 -10.28 4.91
N ALA A 113 -1.33 -11.42 4.32
CA ALA A 113 -1.89 -12.57 5.04
C ALA A 113 -0.92 -13.12 6.08
N ARG A 114 0.37 -13.27 5.73
CA ARG A 114 1.42 -13.71 6.67
C ARG A 114 1.54 -12.78 7.85
N ASP A 115 1.60 -11.48 7.61
CA ASP A 115 1.83 -10.47 8.64
C ASP A 115 0.66 -10.36 9.63
N LEU A 116 -0.55 -10.68 9.18
CA LEU A 116 -1.78 -10.72 10.00
C LEU A 116 -2.17 -12.13 10.44
N ALA A 117 -1.37 -13.15 10.13
CA ALA A 117 -1.67 -14.58 10.38
C ALA A 117 -3.04 -15.02 9.83
N LEU A 118 -3.45 -14.49 8.68
CA LEU A 118 -4.68 -14.85 8.00
C LEU A 118 -4.50 -16.18 7.25
N LYS A 119 -5.57 -17.00 7.22
CA LYS A 119 -5.58 -18.31 6.57
C LYS A 119 -6.47 -18.35 5.31
N ASP A 120 -6.90 -17.19 4.86
CA ASP A 120 -7.78 -17.11 3.69
C ASP A 120 -7.04 -17.56 2.43
N ARG A 121 -7.77 -18.21 1.53
CA ARG A 121 -7.23 -18.60 0.23
C ARG A 121 -6.92 -17.35 -0.59
N ILE A 122 -5.73 -17.32 -1.17
CA ILE A 122 -5.28 -16.21 -1.99
C ILE A 122 -5.52 -16.58 -3.47
N PRO A 123 -6.34 -15.79 -4.18
CA PRO A 123 -6.57 -16.00 -5.60
C PRO A 123 -5.29 -15.74 -6.40
N VAL A 124 -5.02 -16.62 -7.36
CA VAL A 124 -3.93 -16.43 -8.33
C VAL A 124 -4.57 -16.28 -9.70
N PRO A 125 -4.62 -15.06 -10.27
CA PRO A 125 -5.13 -14.86 -11.61
C PRO A 125 -4.28 -15.62 -12.65
N ALA A 126 -4.92 -16.12 -13.70
CA ALA A 126 -4.19 -16.60 -14.87
C ALA A 126 -3.56 -15.42 -15.63
N ALA A 127 -2.62 -15.71 -16.52
CA ALA A 127 -2.05 -14.71 -17.42
C ALA A 127 -3.16 -13.95 -18.17
N GLU A 128 -2.98 -12.62 -18.31
CA GLU A 128 -3.93 -11.71 -18.99
C GLU A 128 -5.36 -11.73 -18.40
N THR A 129 -5.50 -12.21 -17.14
CA THR A 129 -6.80 -12.29 -16.47
C THR A 129 -6.78 -11.46 -15.19
N ALA A 130 -7.86 -10.72 -14.94
CA ALA A 130 -8.07 -9.98 -13.70
C ALA A 130 -9.18 -10.63 -12.88
N ASN A 131 -8.90 -10.98 -11.63
CA ASN A 131 -9.90 -11.50 -10.71
C ASN A 131 -10.63 -10.36 -10.02
N ILE A 132 -11.97 -10.37 -10.11
CA ILE A 132 -12.87 -9.38 -9.52
C ILE A 132 -13.94 -10.05 -8.67
N GLY A 133 -14.60 -9.27 -7.82
CA GLY A 133 -15.80 -9.69 -7.11
C GLY A 133 -16.99 -9.86 -8.05
N THR A 134 -18.01 -10.55 -7.58
CA THR A 134 -19.24 -10.82 -8.36
C THR A 134 -20.06 -9.56 -8.67
N THR A 135 -19.88 -8.50 -7.88
CA THR A 135 -20.62 -7.22 -7.99
C THR A 135 -19.72 -6.08 -8.48
N SER A 136 -18.69 -6.40 -9.28
CA SER A 136 -17.69 -5.42 -9.70
C SER A 136 -18.22 -4.44 -10.75
N ASP A 137 -17.90 -3.15 -10.55
CA ASP A 137 -18.18 -2.06 -11.49
C ASP A 137 -17.10 -1.92 -12.58
N LEU A 138 -16.01 -2.68 -12.48
CA LEU A 138 -14.87 -2.59 -13.40
C LEU A 138 -15.12 -3.32 -14.73
N LYS A 139 -16.22 -4.06 -14.84
CA LYS A 139 -16.46 -4.99 -15.93
C LYS A 139 -17.06 -4.32 -17.16
N LEU A 140 -16.45 -4.54 -18.32
CA LEU A 140 -16.91 -4.17 -19.64
C LEU A 140 -17.14 -5.45 -20.48
N GLY A 141 -18.37 -5.96 -20.53
CA GLY A 141 -18.62 -7.28 -21.10
C GLY A 141 -17.86 -8.37 -20.36
N ASN A 142 -16.89 -8.99 -21.01
CA ASN A 142 -16.00 -10.01 -20.41
C ASN A 142 -14.59 -9.49 -20.12
N LYS A 143 -14.36 -8.18 -20.18
CA LYS A 143 -13.05 -7.55 -20.01
C LYS A 143 -13.03 -6.52 -18.87
N ILE A 144 -11.83 -6.16 -18.45
CA ILE A 144 -11.50 -5.00 -17.63
C ILE A 144 -10.42 -4.23 -18.38
N ALA A 145 -10.59 -2.92 -18.52
CA ALA A 145 -9.62 -2.02 -19.13
C ALA A 145 -8.99 -1.15 -18.04
N LEU A 146 -7.69 -1.34 -17.80
CA LEU A 146 -6.87 -0.61 -16.84
C LEU A 146 -5.74 0.09 -17.57
N GLU A 147 -5.67 1.41 -17.45
CA GLU A 147 -4.79 2.23 -18.29
C GLU A 147 -4.96 1.83 -19.77
N ASP A 148 -3.90 1.36 -20.40
CA ASP A 148 -3.89 0.91 -21.79
C ASP A 148 -3.97 -0.64 -21.92
N LEU A 149 -4.29 -1.36 -20.84
CA LEU A 149 -4.34 -2.82 -20.81
C LEU A 149 -5.76 -3.35 -20.76
N ASP A 150 -6.07 -4.27 -21.66
CA ASP A 150 -7.29 -5.06 -21.67
C ASP A 150 -7.05 -6.45 -21.07
N LEU A 151 -7.74 -6.76 -19.98
CA LEU A 151 -7.63 -8.06 -19.30
C LEU A 151 -8.96 -8.80 -19.33
N THR A 152 -8.92 -10.13 -19.38
CA THR A 152 -10.12 -10.95 -19.24
C THR A 152 -10.64 -10.88 -17.81
N ALA A 153 -11.92 -10.54 -17.64
CA ALA A 153 -12.57 -10.46 -16.35
C ALA A 153 -12.95 -11.86 -15.83
N ASN A 154 -12.48 -12.23 -14.66
CA ASN A 154 -12.84 -13.48 -13.99
C ASN A 154 -13.51 -13.20 -12.64
N ASN A 155 -14.78 -13.58 -12.49
CA ASN A 155 -15.48 -13.48 -11.21
C ASN A 155 -14.94 -14.53 -10.23
N ASN A 156 -14.50 -14.09 -9.07
CA ASN A 156 -13.87 -14.95 -8.09
C ASN A 156 -14.36 -14.61 -6.67
N ALA A 157 -14.94 -15.60 -5.98
CA ALA A 157 -15.50 -15.41 -4.64
C ALA A 157 -14.42 -15.07 -3.58
N ASP A 158 -13.24 -15.64 -3.70
CA ASP A 158 -12.14 -15.34 -2.77
C ASP A 158 -11.68 -13.89 -2.95
N THR A 159 -11.73 -13.35 -4.18
CA THR A 159 -11.47 -11.92 -4.44
C THR A 159 -12.48 -11.04 -3.73
N GLN A 160 -13.77 -11.39 -3.76
CA GLN A 160 -14.82 -10.68 -3.03
C GLN A 160 -14.57 -10.70 -1.51
N ASN A 161 -14.13 -11.84 -0.97
CA ASN A 161 -13.80 -11.97 0.45
C ASN A 161 -12.63 -11.08 0.84
N TRP A 162 -11.56 -11.05 0.05
CA TRP A 162 -10.41 -10.17 0.28
C TRP A 162 -10.78 -8.70 0.19
N ALA A 163 -11.58 -8.31 -0.81
CA ALA A 163 -12.08 -6.95 -0.95
C ALA A 163 -12.84 -6.50 0.30
N SER A 164 -13.78 -7.32 0.76
CA SER A 164 -14.59 -7.01 1.95
C SER A 164 -13.76 -6.94 3.22
N LYS A 165 -12.76 -7.80 3.37
CA LYS A 165 -11.85 -7.82 4.53
C LYS A 165 -11.00 -6.55 4.59
N ILE A 166 -10.39 -6.17 3.48
CA ILE A 166 -9.56 -4.95 3.39
C ILE A 166 -10.43 -3.70 3.54
N ALA A 167 -11.60 -3.65 2.89
CA ALA A 167 -12.54 -2.54 3.01
C ALA A 167 -12.93 -2.27 4.47
N LYS A 168 -13.27 -3.32 5.24
CA LYS A 168 -13.58 -3.19 6.68
C LYS A 168 -12.41 -2.68 7.51
N ALA A 169 -11.18 -3.04 7.15
CA ALA A 169 -10.00 -2.55 7.85
C ALA A 169 -9.70 -1.08 7.52
N LEU A 170 -9.96 -0.63 6.28
CA LEU A 170 -9.77 0.75 5.83
C LEU A 170 -10.90 1.68 6.29
N TYR A 171 -12.13 1.20 6.27
CA TYR A 171 -13.35 1.98 6.53
C TYR A 171 -14.21 1.31 7.60
N PRO A 172 -13.77 1.23 8.87
CA PRO A 172 -14.42 0.41 9.90
C PRO A 172 -15.86 0.83 10.22
N THR A 173 -16.23 2.09 9.99
CA THR A 173 -17.55 2.65 10.28
C THR A 173 -18.29 3.19 9.07
N ASP A 174 -17.68 3.16 7.88
CA ASP A 174 -18.23 3.73 6.66
C ASP A 174 -18.59 2.62 5.66
N THR A 175 -19.85 2.19 5.69
CA THR A 175 -20.37 1.12 4.81
C THR A 175 -20.43 1.52 3.35
N ASP A 176 -20.60 2.81 3.04
CA ASP A 176 -20.67 3.30 1.68
C ASP A 176 -19.30 3.21 1.02
N TRP A 177 -18.23 3.66 1.71
CA TRP A 177 -16.88 3.46 1.23
C TRP A 177 -16.42 2.02 1.22
N GLN A 178 -16.90 1.15 2.13
CA GLN A 178 -16.66 -0.29 2.04
C GLN A 178 -17.23 -0.86 0.73
N ASN A 179 -18.46 -0.48 0.37
CA ASN A 179 -19.11 -0.92 -0.86
C ASN A 179 -18.38 -0.38 -2.10
N GLU A 180 -18.06 0.92 -2.11
CA GLU A 180 -17.32 1.55 -3.21
C GLU A 180 -15.97 0.86 -3.45
N PHE A 181 -15.20 0.61 -2.39
CA PHE A 181 -13.94 -0.10 -2.47
C PHE A 181 -14.13 -1.52 -3.02
N THR A 182 -15.08 -2.26 -2.46
CA THR A 182 -15.32 -3.68 -2.80
C THR A 182 -15.74 -3.85 -4.27
N ARG A 183 -16.59 -2.95 -4.79
CA ARG A 183 -17.04 -2.98 -6.19
C ARG A 183 -15.93 -2.64 -7.19
N ARG A 184 -14.87 -1.97 -6.76
CA ARG A 184 -13.73 -1.55 -7.61
C ARG A 184 -12.43 -2.29 -7.28
N PHE A 185 -12.50 -3.30 -6.43
CA PHE A 185 -11.34 -4.10 -6.07
C PHE A 185 -11.00 -5.12 -7.15
N VAL A 186 -9.70 -5.27 -7.46
CA VAL A 186 -9.19 -6.21 -8.45
C VAL A 186 -7.89 -6.85 -8.00
N ILE A 187 -7.73 -8.15 -8.26
CA ILE A 187 -6.47 -8.87 -8.09
C ILE A 187 -5.90 -9.16 -9.47
N LEU A 188 -4.71 -8.66 -9.73
CA LEU A 188 -3.99 -8.79 -10.99
C LEU A 188 -2.91 -9.88 -10.90
N PRO A 189 -2.44 -10.45 -12.03
CA PRO A 189 -1.19 -11.18 -12.10
C PRO A 189 -0.03 -10.35 -11.56
N ASP A 190 0.93 -11.00 -10.90
CA ASP A 190 2.03 -10.32 -10.20
C ASP A 190 2.89 -9.46 -11.13
N ASP A 191 3.14 -9.91 -12.35
CA ASP A 191 3.88 -9.21 -13.40
C ASP A 191 3.13 -7.97 -13.92
N ILE A 192 1.83 -8.10 -14.21
CA ILE A 192 0.98 -6.98 -14.65
C ILE A 192 0.88 -5.92 -13.53
N PHE A 193 0.69 -6.35 -12.29
CA PHE A 193 0.66 -5.41 -11.17
C PHE A 193 2.00 -4.67 -11.01
N SER A 194 3.13 -5.39 -11.13
CA SER A 194 4.46 -4.77 -11.06
C SER A 194 4.67 -3.74 -12.15
N PHE A 195 4.26 -4.05 -13.39
CA PHE A 195 4.31 -3.11 -14.52
C PHE A 195 3.46 -1.86 -14.25
N LEU A 196 2.21 -2.02 -13.80
CA LEU A 196 1.33 -0.89 -13.48
C LEU A 196 1.83 -0.08 -12.26
N ALA A 197 2.45 -0.73 -11.28
CA ALA A 197 3.07 -0.03 -10.16
C ALA A 197 4.26 0.86 -10.57
N GLU A 198 4.84 0.62 -11.74
CA GLU A 198 5.89 1.47 -12.31
C GLU A 198 5.33 2.55 -13.24
N THR A 199 4.35 2.20 -14.07
CA THR A 199 3.85 3.06 -15.16
C THR A 199 2.61 3.88 -14.82
N ALA A 200 1.74 3.39 -13.92
CA ALA A 200 0.50 4.04 -13.54
C ALA A 200 0.63 4.98 -12.31
N THR A 201 1.85 5.19 -11.80
CA THR A 201 2.08 6.17 -10.74
C THR A 201 2.10 7.58 -11.32
N GLU A 202 1.22 8.45 -10.81
CA GLU A 202 1.11 9.83 -11.27
C GLU A 202 2.35 10.64 -10.87
N ILE A 203 2.99 11.26 -11.86
CA ILE A 203 4.09 12.21 -11.63
C ILE A 203 3.49 13.59 -11.43
N ARG A 204 3.69 14.17 -10.24
CA ARG A 204 3.29 15.55 -9.94
C ARG A 204 4.53 16.42 -9.82
N MET A 205 4.57 17.53 -10.57
CA MET A 205 5.60 18.54 -10.39
C MET A 205 5.19 19.52 -9.28
N ARG A 206 6.11 19.83 -8.40
CA ARG A 206 5.97 20.95 -7.47
C ARG A 206 6.19 22.24 -8.26
N ILE A 207 5.21 23.13 -8.24
CA ILE A 207 5.33 24.51 -8.74
C ILE A 207 5.73 25.40 -7.57
#